data_6a0554d66735cfb328b126a0ade7de23
#
_entry.id   6a0554d66735cfb328b126a0ade7de23
#
_cell.length_a   1.000
_cell.length_b   1.000
_cell.length_c   1.000
_cell.angle_alpha   90.00
_cell.angle_beta   90.00
_cell.angle_gamma   90.00
#
_symmetry.space_group_name_H-M   'P 1'
#
loop_
_entity.id
_entity.type
_entity.pdbx_description
1 polymer ?
#
loop_
_entity_poly.entity_id
_entity_poly.type
_entity_poly.pdbx_seq_one_letter_code
_entity_poly.pdbx_strand_id
1 'polypeptide(L)'
;MTKWIRFNYKQDTSLFGILASDYVDEYEGDLFETPKPTGRRIPINEVQLQAPLEPHSIYALWNNFHERAEKEEQTIPDVPLYFMKPLTSVIGPEQTIYRPRGHQGRVIFEAELGIVIGSKCREVSESEAAEHIFGYTCVNDVTAVEFLFEDKAFQQWTRCKGFDTFTPIGPCIATGIDPDGMQIKAVQ
;
A
#
# COMPACT_ATOMS: atom_id res chain seq x y z
N MET A 1 -18.47 -4.87 -1.02
CA MET A 1 -17.20 -4.22 -0.60
C MET A 1 -17.10 -4.22 0.90
N THR A 2 -16.06 -4.82 1.45
CA THR A 2 -15.73 -4.79 2.88
C THR A 2 -14.45 -3.98 3.06
N LYS A 3 -14.36 -3.16 4.12
CA LYS A 3 -13.19 -2.33 4.41
C LYS A 3 -12.54 -2.84 5.70
N TRP A 4 -11.44 -3.54 5.57
CA TRP A 4 -10.62 -3.99 6.68
C TRP A 4 -9.65 -2.89 7.10
N ILE A 5 -9.63 -2.57 8.38
CA ILE A 5 -8.70 -1.60 8.98
C ILE A 5 -7.91 -2.25 10.11
N ARG A 6 -6.71 -1.72 10.35
CA ARG A 6 -5.91 -2.02 11.52
C ARG A 6 -5.79 -0.76 12.37
N PHE A 7 -5.88 -0.90 13.69
CA PHE A 7 -5.99 0.24 14.58
C PHE A 7 -5.49 -0.05 15.99
N ASN A 8 -5.22 1.02 16.73
CA ASN A 8 -5.04 0.98 18.17
C ASN A 8 -6.28 1.56 18.86
N TYR A 9 -6.64 1.01 20.01
CA TYR A 9 -7.74 1.50 20.84
C TYR A 9 -7.36 1.46 22.31
N LYS A 10 -7.28 2.60 22.98
CA LYS A 10 -6.82 2.74 24.37
C LYS A 10 -5.41 2.16 24.54
N GLN A 11 -5.29 1.07 25.30
CA GLN A 11 -4.01 0.37 25.53
C GLN A 11 -3.83 -0.84 24.60
N ASP A 12 -4.89 -1.25 23.88
CA ASP A 12 -4.85 -2.37 22.94
C ASP A 12 -4.22 -1.88 21.63
N THR A 13 -3.22 -2.61 21.15
CA THR A 13 -2.49 -2.28 19.92
C THR A 13 -2.67 -3.36 18.86
N SER A 14 -2.53 -2.97 17.59
CA SER A 14 -2.58 -3.91 16.47
C SER A 14 -3.88 -4.69 16.35
N LEU A 15 -5.00 -4.09 16.76
CA LEU A 15 -6.33 -4.62 16.53
C LEU A 15 -6.70 -4.48 15.06
N PHE A 16 -7.62 -5.32 14.59
CA PHE A 16 -8.19 -5.18 13.25
C PHE A 16 -9.70 -5.44 13.26
N GLY A 17 -10.37 -4.94 12.23
CA GLY A 17 -11.81 -5.09 12.12
C GLY A 17 -12.36 -4.52 10.84
N ILE A 18 -13.67 -4.59 10.71
CA ILE A 18 -14.42 -4.08 9.55
C ILE A 18 -14.96 -2.69 9.89
N LEU A 19 -14.63 -1.71 9.06
CA LEU A 19 -15.21 -0.37 9.15
C LEU A 19 -16.64 -0.37 8.60
N ALA A 20 -17.60 -0.09 9.46
CA ALA A 20 -19.02 0.00 9.17
C ALA A 20 -19.55 1.40 9.55
N SER A 21 -19.60 2.31 8.59
CA SER A 21 -19.97 3.72 8.81
C SER A 21 -19.08 4.38 9.87
N ASP A 22 -19.66 4.67 11.05
CA ASP A 22 -18.99 5.39 12.13
C ASP A 22 -18.40 4.46 13.21
N TYR A 23 -18.41 3.16 12.97
CA TYR A 23 -17.94 2.15 13.92
C TYR A 23 -17.00 1.15 13.26
N VAL A 24 -16.21 0.52 14.09
CA VAL A 24 -15.40 -0.65 13.74
C VAL A 24 -15.99 -1.86 14.44
N ASP A 25 -16.39 -2.86 13.68
CA ASP A 25 -16.70 -4.18 14.22
C ASP A 25 -15.35 -4.94 14.33
N GLU A 26 -14.92 -5.20 15.56
CA GLU A 26 -13.62 -5.83 15.83
C GLU A 26 -13.65 -7.31 15.52
N TYR A 27 -12.52 -7.78 14.98
CA TYR A 27 -12.26 -9.18 14.66
C TYR A 27 -10.97 -9.66 15.33
N GLU A 28 -10.86 -10.97 15.52
CA GLU A 28 -9.68 -11.67 16.03
C GLU A 28 -9.28 -12.85 15.13
N GLY A 29 -8.05 -13.35 15.29
CA GLY A 29 -7.47 -14.42 14.49
C GLY A 29 -6.56 -13.88 13.39
N ASP A 30 -6.37 -14.64 12.32
CA ASP A 30 -5.60 -14.22 11.15
C ASP A 30 -6.54 -13.58 10.12
N LEU A 31 -6.21 -12.35 9.70
CA LEU A 31 -6.99 -11.61 8.70
C LEU A 31 -7.11 -12.36 7.37
N PHE A 32 -6.09 -13.11 7.00
CA PHE A 32 -6.00 -13.81 5.71
C PHE A 32 -6.56 -15.23 5.73
N GLU A 33 -7.00 -15.71 6.89
CA GLU A 33 -7.63 -17.02 7.03
C GLU A 33 -9.14 -16.89 7.28
N THR A 34 -9.56 -17.14 8.50
CA THR A 34 -10.97 -17.10 8.95
C THR A 34 -11.11 -16.23 10.19
N PRO A 35 -10.98 -14.90 10.05
CA PRO A 35 -11.14 -14.00 11.19
C PRO A 35 -12.55 -14.09 11.76
N LYS A 36 -12.67 -13.99 13.10
CA LYS A 36 -13.94 -14.11 13.81
C LYS A 36 -14.30 -12.77 14.46
N PRO A 37 -15.58 -12.37 14.42
CA PRO A 37 -16.02 -11.19 15.15
C PRO A 37 -15.89 -11.43 16.66
N THR A 38 -15.33 -10.46 17.37
CA THR A 38 -15.24 -10.51 18.85
C THR A 38 -16.57 -10.10 19.51
N GLY A 39 -17.47 -9.47 18.74
CA GLY A 39 -18.68 -8.85 19.23
C GLY A 39 -18.47 -7.43 19.76
N ARG A 40 -17.25 -6.93 19.84
CA ARG A 40 -16.94 -5.56 20.25
C ARG A 40 -17.10 -4.60 19.07
N ARG A 41 -17.85 -3.52 19.32
CA ARG A 41 -18.05 -2.43 18.36
C ARG A 41 -17.49 -1.14 18.95
N ILE A 42 -16.61 -0.48 18.21
CA ILE A 42 -15.84 0.67 18.68
C ILE A 42 -16.12 1.88 17.76
N PRO A 43 -16.43 3.07 18.30
CA PRO A 43 -16.59 4.27 17.47
C PRO A 43 -15.29 4.59 16.72
N ILE A 44 -15.37 4.93 15.43
CA ILE A 44 -14.19 5.21 14.58
C ILE A 44 -13.37 6.41 15.09
N ASN A 45 -14.01 7.40 15.71
CA ASN A 45 -13.35 8.56 16.28
C ASN A 45 -12.58 8.28 17.58
N GLU A 46 -12.69 7.08 18.14
CA GLU A 46 -11.93 6.64 19.32
C GLU A 46 -10.72 5.78 18.98
N VAL A 47 -10.54 5.40 17.71
CA VAL A 47 -9.43 4.56 17.28
C VAL A 47 -8.34 5.38 16.60
N GLN A 48 -7.10 4.91 16.72
CA GLN A 48 -5.97 5.40 15.94
C GLN A 48 -5.67 4.42 14.80
N LEU A 49 -5.92 4.83 13.57
CA LEU A 49 -5.64 4.01 12.40
C LEU A 49 -4.14 3.71 12.28
N GLN A 50 -3.84 2.51 11.82
CA GLN A 50 -2.50 2.04 11.51
C GLN A 50 -2.43 1.66 10.02
N ALA A 51 -1.24 1.38 9.49
CA ALA A 51 -1.14 0.69 8.20
C ALA A 51 -2.00 -0.57 8.26
N PRO A 52 -2.89 -0.82 7.28
CA PRO A 52 -3.92 -1.85 7.40
C PRO A 52 -3.38 -3.28 7.43
N LEU A 53 -2.10 -3.44 7.13
CA LEU A 53 -1.35 -4.70 7.26
C LEU A 53 0.11 -4.40 7.59
N GLU A 54 0.82 -5.42 8.06
CA GLU A 54 2.29 -5.46 8.15
C GLU A 54 2.79 -6.37 7.01
N PRO A 55 3.26 -5.80 5.90
CA PRO A 55 3.67 -6.61 4.76
C PRO A 55 4.96 -7.38 5.07
N HIS A 56 5.10 -8.58 4.50
CA HIS A 56 6.37 -9.33 4.54
C HIS A 56 7.34 -8.89 3.44
N SER A 57 6.82 -8.35 2.35
CA SER A 57 7.58 -7.79 1.23
C SER A 57 6.71 -6.81 0.46
N ILE A 58 7.36 -5.85 -0.20
CA ILE A 58 6.69 -4.87 -1.05
C ILE A 58 7.44 -4.82 -2.37
N TYR A 59 6.71 -5.15 -3.44
CA TYR A 59 7.17 -5.01 -4.82
C TYR A 59 6.38 -3.91 -5.48
N ALA A 60 7.06 -2.93 -6.06
CA ALA A 60 6.45 -1.85 -6.81
C ALA A 60 6.79 -1.98 -8.27
N LEU A 61 5.81 -1.76 -9.15
CA LEU A 61 5.97 -1.87 -10.59
C LEU A 61 6.31 -0.50 -11.17
N TRP A 62 7.27 -0.47 -12.09
CA TRP A 62 7.60 0.73 -12.83
C TRP A 62 6.83 0.78 -14.16
N ASN A 63 6.33 2.00 -14.51
CA ASN A 63 5.64 2.26 -15.77
C ASN A 63 4.48 1.30 -16.07
N ASN A 64 3.66 1.02 -15.04
CA ASN A 64 2.59 0.03 -15.11
C ASN A 64 1.21 0.63 -15.48
N PHE A 65 1.07 1.97 -15.51
CA PHE A 65 -0.16 2.64 -15.92
C PHE A 65 -0.07 3.06 -17.39
N HIS A 66 -0.87 2.45 -18.25
CA HIS A 66 -0.88 2.69 -19.69
C HIS A 66 -1.15 4.16 -20.03
N GLU A 67 -2.16 4.77 -19.42
CA GLU A 67 -2.47 6.18 -19.64
C GLU A 67 -1.30 7.13 -19.33
N ARG A 68 -0.52 6.80 -18.31
CA ARG A 68 0.68 7.56 -17.96
C ARG A 68 1.77 7.35 -19.00
N ALA A 69 2.00 6.11 -19.41
CA ALA A 69 3.00 5.78 -20.43
C ALA A 69 2.70 6.49 -21.75
N GLU A 70 1.46 6.50 -22.18
CA GLU A 70 1.02 7.23 -23.39
C GLU A 70 1.23 8.73 -23.25
N LYS A 71 0.82 9.31 -22.11
CA LYS A 71 0.98 10.77 -21.87
C LYS A 71 2.43 11.21 -21.80
N GLU A 72 3.32 10.38 -21.29
CA GLU A 72 4.75 10.67 -21.16
C GLU A 72 5.57 10.15 -22.35
N GLU A 73 4.91 9.63 -23.40
CA GLU A 73 5.54 9.05 -24.61
C GLU A 73 6.56 7.95 -24.28
N GLN A 74 6.27 7.19 -23.22
CA GLN A 74 7.12 6.09 -22.79
C GLN A 74 6.69 4.78 -23.44
N THR A 75 7.67 3.94 -23.78
CA THR A 75 7.40 2.58 -24.25
C THR A 75 6.87 1.73 -23.12
N ILE A 76 5.77 1.03 -23.35
CA ILE A 76 5.24 0.03 -22.42
C ILE A 76 6.21 -1.15 -22.39
N PRO A 77 6.70 -1.58 -21.22
CA PRO A 77 7.61 -2.71 -21.10
C PRO A 77 6.97 -4.04 -21.53
N ASP A 78 7.72 -4.89 -22.23
CA ASP A 78 7.25 -6.23 -22.62
C ASP A 78 7.09 -7.18 -21.42
N VAL A 79 7.76 -6.89 -20.31
CA VAL A 79 7.71 -7.66 -19.06
C VAL A 79 7.58 -6.70 -17.88
N PRO A 80 6.97 -7.14 -16.76
CA PRO A 80 6.90 -6.29 -15.57
C PRO A 80 8.28 -5.91 -15.06
N LEU A 81 8.52 -4.60 -14.92
CA LEU A 81 9.72 -4.04 -14.31
C LEU A 81 9.41 -3.65 -12.87
N TYR A 82 10.17 -4.18 -11.92
CA TYR A 82 9.86 -3.97 -10.51
C TYR A 82 11.10 -3.70 -9.66
N PHE A 83 10.86 -3.09 -8.53
CA PHE A 83 11.83 -2.86 -7.46
C PHE A 83 11.19 -3.19 -6.11
N MET A 84 12.02 -3.34 -5.08
CA MET A 84 11.54 -3.59 -3.73
C MET A 84 11.55 -2.32 -2.90
N LYS A 85 10.54 -2.15 -2.06
CA LYS A 85 10.54 -1.12 -1.02
C LYS A 85 10.85 -1.76 0.34
N PRO A 86 11.76 -1.18 1.14
CA PRO A 86 12.04 -1.67 2.49
C PRO A 86 10.80 -1.60 3.39
N LEU A 87 10.61 -2.58 4.24
CA LEU A 87 9.50 -2.60 5.19
C LEU A 87 9.55 -1.44 6.19
N THR A 88 10.75 -0.93 6.49
CA THR A 88 10.97 0.24 7.35
C THR A 88 10.39 1.53 6.77
N SER A 89 10.10 1.56 5.48
CA SER A 89 9.47 2.71 4.83
C SER A 89 7.95 2.81 5.07
N VAL A 90 7.33 1.75 5.60
CA VAL A 90 5.87 1.68 5.78
C VAL A 90 5.41 2.57 6.93
N ILE A 91 4.39 3.37 6.65
CA ILE A 91 3.63 4.12 7.66
C ILE A 91 2.13 4.00 7.37
N GLY A 92 1.32 4.24 8.40
CA GLY A 92 -0.13 4.26 8.31
C GLY A 92 -0.70 5.64 7.95
N PRO A 93 -2.04 5.74 7.93
CA PRO A 93 -2.74 7.00 7.71
C PRO A 93 -2.33 8.08 8.72
N GLU A 94 -2.34 9.34 8.28
CA GLU A 94 -2.06 10.54 9.10
C GLU A 94 -0.64 10.61 9.70
N GLN A 95 0.22 9.64 9.43
CA GLN A 95 1.61 9.69 9.85
C GLN A 95 2.44 10.60 8.94
N THR A 96 3.43 11.26 9.52
CA THR A 96 4.23 12.25 8.81
C THR A 96 5.29 11.61 7.92
N ILE A 97 5.34 12.04 6.65
CA ILE A 97 6.43 11.71 5.73
C ILE A 97 7.61 12.64 6.02
N TYR A 98 8.77 12.07 6.33
CA TYR A 98 9.97 12.84 6.61
C TYR A 98 10.91 12.91 5.41
N ARG A 99 11.31 14.13 5.06
CA ARG A 99 12.36 14.34 4.06
C ARG A 99 13.67 13.73 4.56
N PRO A 100 14.42 12.98 3.73
CA PRO A 100 15.70 12.41 4.12
C PRO A 100 16.69 13.51 4.57
N ARG A 101 17.41 13.23 5.64
CA ARG A 101 18.33 14.21 6.21
C ARG A 101 19.41 14.61 5.19
N GLY A 102 19.58 15.92 5.00
CA GLY A 102 20.55 16.48 4.06
C GLY A 102 20.10 16.50 2.59
N HIS A 103 18.97 15.90 2.25
CA HIS A 103 18.42 15.95 0.90
C HIS A 103 17.73 17.31 0.66
N GLN A 104 18.22 18.10 -0.31
CA GLN A 104 17.68 19.39 -0.70
C GLN A 104 16.85 19.34 -2.00
N GLY A 105 16.83 18.18 -2.66
CA GLY A 105 16.14 17.97 -3.91
C GLY A 105 14.62 17.77 -3.76
N ARG A 106 13.99 17.35 -4.84
CA ARG A 106 12.54 17.12 -4.87
C ARG A 106 12.17 15.83 -4.15
N VAL A 107 11.15 15.92 -3.32
CA VAL A 107 10.42 14.77 -2.81
C VAL A 107 9.01 14.86 -3.40
N ILE A 108 8.64 13.86 -4.17
CA ILE A 108 7.33 13.79 -4.83
C ILE A 108 6.52 12.66 -4.23
N PHE A 109 5.20 12.76 -4.36
CA PHE A 109 4.24 11.71 -4.02
C PHE A 109 3.69 11.09 -5.29
N GLU A 110 3.36 9.81 -5.24
CA GLU A 110 2.81 9.06 -6.37
C GLU A 110 1.63 8.23 -5.86
N ALA A 111 0.41 8.52 -6.38
CA ALA A 111 -0.78 7.76 -6.00
C ALA A 111 -0.79 6.41 -6.72
N GLU A 112 -0.82 5.33 -5.94
CA GLU A 112 -0.69 3.97 -6.43
C GLU A 112 -1.80 3.06 -5.88
N LEU A 113 -2.13 2.02 -6.66
CA LEU A 113 -2.99 0.93 -6.23
C LEU A 113 -2.13 -0.18 -5.62
N GLY A 114 -2.30 -0.43 -4.35
CA GLY A 114 -1.69 -1.57 -3.67
C GLY A 114 -2.56 -2.82 -3.82
N ILE A 115 -1.99 -3.90 -4.34
CA ILE A 115 -2.62 -5.22 -4.40
C ILE A 115 -2.12 -6.04 -3.21
N VAL A 116 -3.03 -6.51 -2.37
CA VAL A 116 -2.71 -7.32 -1.20
C VAL A 116 -2.88 -8.79 -1.54
N ILE A 117 -1.76 -9.53 -1.55
CA ILE A 117 -1.76 -10.98 -1.73
C ILE A 117 -2.04 -11.64 -0.37
N GLY A 118 -3.11 -12.41 -0.27
CA GLY A 118 -3.59 -13.02 0.97
C GLY A 118 -3.19 -14.47 1.17
N SER A 119 -2.74 -15.16 0.13
CA SER A 119 -2.33 -16.56 0.22
C SER A 119 -1.09 -16.85 -0.59
N LYS A 120 -0.33 -17.86 -0.16
CA LYS A 120 0.89 -18.29 -0.87
C LYS A 120 0.53 -18.87 -2.24
N CYS A 121 1.26 -18.44 -3.28
CA CYS A 121 1.17 -19.03 -4.61
C CYS A 121 2.56 -19.18 -5.21
N ARG A 122 2.69 -20.12 -6.12
CA ARG A 122 3.91 -20.37 -6.88
C ARG A 122 3.59 -21.00 -8.23
N GLU A 123 4.17 -20.43 -9.28
CA GLU A 123 4.03 -20.98 -10.65
C GLU A 123 2.57 -21.13 -11.09
N VAL A 124 1.70 -20.22 -10.64
CA VAL A 124 0.29 -20.17 -11.00
C VAL A 124 0.10 -19.46 -12.34
N SER A 125 -0.96 -19.81 -13.07
CA SER A 125 -1.35 -19.08 -14.26
C SER A 125 -1.90 -17.70 -13.92
N GLU A 126 -2.01 -16.82 -14.90
CA GLU A 126 -2.58 -15.48 -14.74
C GLU A 126 -4.02 -15.52 -14.18
N SER A 127 -4.84 -16.46 -14.67
CA SER A 127 -6.21 -16.64 -14.18
C SER A 127 -6.28 -17.12 -12.73
N GLU A 128 -5.35 -17.99 -12.33
CA GLU A 128 -5.28 -18.47 -10.95
C GLU A 128 -4.72 -17.40 -10.00
N ALA A 129 -3.85 -16.51 -10.49
CA ALA A 129 -3.25 -15.46 -9.67
C ALA A 129 -4.30 -14.57 -9.00
N ALA A 130 -5.41 -14.30 -9.67
CA ALA A 130 -6.52 -13.51 -9.14
C ALA A 130 -7.13 -14.10 -7.86
N GLU A 131 -7.14 -15.42 -7.69
CA GLU A 131 -7.69 -16.11 -6.52
C GLU A 131 -6.83 -15.89 -5.25
N HIS A 132 -5.58 -15.44 -5.42
CA HIS A 132 -4.66 -15.13 -4.33
C HIS A 132 -4.72 -13.67 -3.87
N ILE A 133 -5.46 -12.83 -4.58
CA ILE A 133 -5.64 -11.42 -4.20
C ILE A 133 -6.66 -11.35 -3.07
N PHE A 134 -6.23 -10.86 -1.91
CA PHE A 134 -7.12 -10.60 -0.78
C PHE A 134 -7.94 -9.33 -0.98
N GLY A 135 -7.32 -8.28 -1.52
CA GLY A 135 -7.96 -6.99 -1.72
C GLY A 135 -7.00 -5.91 -2.16
N TYR A 136 -7.46 -4.68 -2.08
CA TYR A 136 -6.77 -3.51 -2.61
C TYR A 136 -6.69 -2.41 -1.57
N THR A 137 -5.62 -1.62 -1.64
CA THR A 137 -5.41 -0.46 -0.75
C THR A 137 -4.79 0.69 -1.52
N CYS A 138 -4.86 1.90 -0.98
CA CYS A 138 -4.11 3.02 -1.52
C CYS A 138 -2.69 2.99 -1.00
N VAL A 139 -1.75 3.34 -1.85
CA VAL A 139 -0.33 3.51 -1.51
C VAL A 139 0.15 4.85 -2.02
N ASN A 140 1.03 5.49 -1.27
CA ASN A 140 1.80 6.62 -1.74
C ASN A 140 3.25 6.19 -1.94
N ASP A 141 3.70 6.07 -3.20
CA ASP A 141 5.08 5.71 -3.52
C ASP A 141 5.98 6.94 -3.52
N VAL A 142 6.33 7.42 -2.33
CA VAL A 142 7.13 8.62 -2.15
C VAL A 142 8.54 8.46 -2.70
N THR A 143 9.02 9.47 -3.44
CA THR A 143 10.28 9.43 -4.18
C THR A 143 11.14 10.66 -3.93
N ALA A 144 12.39 10.46 -3.54
CA ALA A 144 13.44 11.48 -3.52
C ALA A 144 14.19 11.44 -4.86
N VAL A 145 13.72 12.27 -5.81
CA VAL A 145 13.98 12.13 -7.26
C VAL A 145 15.45 12.10 -7.63
N GLU A 146 16.25 12.98 -7.03
CA GLU A 146 17.66 13.13 -7.42
C GLU A 146 18.51 11.88 -7.12
N PHE A 147 18.14 11.11 -6.07
CA PHE A 147 18.81 9.85 -5.77
C PHE A 147 18.65 8.78 -6.87
N LEU A 148 17.56 8.86 -7.65
CA LEU A 148 17.33 7.92 -8.74
C LEU A 148 18.44 7.96 -9.80
N PHE A 149 18.91 9.18 -10.11
CA PHE A 149 19.81 9.46 -11.19
C PHE A 149 21.25 9.81 -10.72
N GLU A 150 21.55 9.62 -9.43
CA GLU A 150 22.86 9.94 -8.87
C GLU A 150 23.97 9.11 -9.52
N ASP A 151 23.70 7.85 -9.86
CA ASP A 151 24.59 6.99 -10.66
C ASP A 151 24.03 6.80 -12.07
N LYS A 152 24.86 7.09 -13.08
CA LYS A 152 24.45 6.99 -14.49
C LYS A 152 24.38 5.56 -15.01
N ALA A 153 25.14 4.64 -14.39
CA ALA A 153 25.20 3.24 -14.81
C ALA A 153 24.06 2.40 -14.23
N PHE A 154 23.52 2.81 -13.07
CA PHE A 154 22.50 2.04 -12.39
C PHE A 154 21.50 2.94 -11.66
N GLN A 155 20.26 2.97 -12.12
CA GLN A 155 19.17 3.72 -11.48
C GLN A 155 18.83 3.15 -10.12
N GLN A 156 18.84 4.01 -9.10
CA GLN A 156 18.72 3.64 -7.68
C GLN A 156 17.24 3.64 -7.20
N TRP A 157 16.38 2.83 -7.86
CA TRP A 157 14.94 2.80 -7.54
C TRP A 157 14.65 2.51 -6.07
N THR A 158 15.19 1.41 -5.54
CA THR A 158 15.00 1.07 -4.12
C THR A 158 15.52 2.16 -3.19
N ARG A 159 16.66 2.80 -3.53
CA ARG A 159 17.25 3.85 -2.70
C ARG A 159 16.39 5.11 -2.68
N CYS A 160 15.95 5.60 -3.84
CA CYS A 160 15.19 6.85 -3.92
C CYS A 160 13.77 6.74 -3.35
N LYS A 161 13.24 5.53 -3.23
CA LYS A 161 11.88 5.21 -2.75
C LYS A 161 11.84 4.47 -1.41
N GLY A 162 13.01 4.14 -0.85
CA GLY A 162 13.13 3.27 0.33
C GLY A 162 13.48 3.98 1.63
N PHE A 163 13.42 5.29 1.71
CA PHE A 163 13.63 6.01 2.97
C PHE A 163 12.49 5.72 3.96
N ASP A 164 12.80 5.81 5.26
CA ASP A 164 11.78 5.71 6.29
C ASP A 164 10.62 6.64 5.99
N THR A 165 9.40 6.17 6.21
CA THR A 165 8.13 6.87 5.94
C THR A 165 7.74 7.07 4.47
N PHE A 166 8.48 6.49 3.52
CA PHE A 166 8.24 6.68 2.09
C PHE A 166 7.21 5.71 1.48
N THR A 167 6.53 4.93 2.31
CA THR A 167 5.45 4.04 1.86
C THR A 167 4.22 4.16 2.77
N PRO A 168 3.50 5.29 2.74
CA PRO A 168 2.19 5.38 3.36
C PRO A 168 1.21 4.40 2.72
N ILE A 169 0.55 3.56 3.53
CA ILE A 169 -0.43 2.54 3.09
C ILE A 169 -1.74 2.73 3.84
N GLY A 170 -2.85 2.66 3.15
CA GLY A 170 -4.16 2.64 3.77
C GLY A 170 -5.17 3.61 3.15
N PRO A 171 -6.24 3.98 3.85
CA PRO A 171 -6.51 3.69 5.27
C PRO A 171 -7.07 2.29 5.55
N CYS A 172 -7.47 1.53 4.53
CA CYS A 172 -8.06 0.20 4.67
C CYS A 172 -7.63 -0.73 3.53
N ILE A 173 -7.89 -2.02 3.70
CA ILE A 173 -7.90 -2.98 2.59
C ILE A 173 -9.37 -3.17 2.20
N ALA A 174 -9.69 -2.85 0.95
CA ALA A 174 -11.01 -3.07 0.39
C ALA A 174 -11.07 -4.44 -0.28
N THR A 175 -12.04 -5.28 0.13
CA THR A 175 -12.28 -6.59 -0.46
C THR A 175 -13.64 -6.66 -1.14
N GLY A 176 -13.81 -7.60 -2.07
CA GLY A 176 -15.06 -7.74 -2.83
C GLY A 176 -15.33 -6.54 -3.74
N ILE A 177 -14.29 -6.04 -4.38
CA ILE A 177 -14.33 -4.97 -5.39
C ILE A 177 -13.66 -5.45 -6.66
N ASP A 178 -14.10 -4.89 -7.77
CA ASP A 178 -13.45 -5.04 -9.07
C ASP A 178 -12.55 -3.81 -9.30
N PRO A 179 -11.25 -3.97 -9.54
CA PRO A 179 -10.36 -2.86 -9.78
C PRO A 179 -10.54 -2.23 -11.16
N ASP A 180 -11.19 -2.92 -12.09
CA ASP A 180 -11.39 -2.43 -13.44
C ASP A 180 -12.22 -1.13 -13.46
N GLY A 181 -11.71 -0.13 -14.16
CA GLY A 181 -12.36 1.18 -14.25
C GLY A 181 -12.19 2.08 -13.03
N MET A 182 -11.42 1.69 -12.03
CA MET A 182 -11.08 2.57 -10.91
C MET A 182 -10.19 3.72 -11.35
N GLN A 183 -10.42 4.89 -10.75
CA GLN A 183 -9.54 6.04 -10.90
C GLN A 183 -8.72 6.26 -9.63
N ILE A 184 -7.42 6.47 -9.81
CA ILE A 184 -6.50 6.84 -8.73
C ILE A 184 -6.22 8.32 -8.83
N LYS A 185 -6.37 9.04 -7.70
CA LYS A 185 -6.10 10.48 -7.62
C LYS A 185 -5.24 10.77 -6.40
N ALA A 186 -4.20 11.58 -6.60
CA ALA A 186 -3.52 12.26 -5.50
C ALA A 186 -4.12 13.67 -5.34
N VAL A 187 -4.39 14.05 -4.10
CA VAL A 187 -4.88 15.39 -3.75
C VAL A 187 -3.89 15.98 -2.75
N GLN A 188 -3.47 17.22 -3.03
CA GLN A 188 -2.55 17.99 -2.18
C GLN A 188 -3.33 19.12 -1.50
#